data_5ff4d25112edbe257d7ca82a7c739791
#
_entry.id   5ff4d25112edbe257d7ca82a7c739791
#
_cell.length_a   1.000
_cell.length_b   1.000
_cell.length_c   1.000
_cell.angle_alpha   90.00
_cell.angle_beta   90.00
_cell.angle_gamma   90.00
#
_symmetry.space_group_name_H-M   'P 1'
#
loop_
_entity.id
_entity.type
_entity.pdbx_description
1 polymer ?
#
loop_
_entity_poly.entity_id
_entity_poly.type
_entity_poly.pdbx_seq_one_letter_code
_entity_poly.pdbx_strand_id
1 'polypeptide(L)'
;GGAYKPRTSPYSFQGLGLPGLKILAQVRKHYGFGIVTEAIDNESLDLVEEWADVIQIGARNMQNFSLLKRAGRAKKPVLLKRGMSATLDEFLMAAEYVMSEGNYNVMLCERGVRTFSDFSRNTLDLAVVPAVKKRSHLPILVDPSHGTGKRHKVLPLSRAAVAVGCDGLLVEVHHQPEKALSDGMQSILPAEFAELQREIQQIAQVLHRHVN
;
A
#
# COMPACT_ATOMS: atom_id res chain seq x y z
N GLY A 1 6.69 -0.75 6.76
CA GLY A 1 6.18 -0.04 7.95
C GLY A 1 6.02 1.44 7.68
N GLY A 2 5.23 2.14 8.51
CA GLY A 2 4.96 3.58 8.35
C GLY A 2 5.76 4.41 9.34
N ALA A 3 6.87 5.03 8.90
CA ALA A 3 7.63 5.98 9.72
C ALA A 3 6.86 7.30 9.90
N TYR A 4 6.11 7.70 8.88
CA TYR A 4 5.16 8.80 8.90
C TYR A 4 3.74 8.27 8.73
N LYS A 5 2.78 8.84 9.45
CA LYS A 5 1.38 8.40 9.45
C LYS A 5 0.46 9.61 9.24
N PRO A 6 -0.09 9.82 8.02
CA PRO A 6 -1.08 10.87 7.82
C PRO A 6 -2.36 10.51 8.58
N ARG A 7 -2.77 11.35 9.51
CA ARG A 7 -3.91 11.09 10.40
C ARG A 7 -5.01 12.14 10.23
N THR A 8 -6.27 11.70 10.40
CA THR A 8 -7.41 12.63 10.41
C THR A 8 -7.41 13.51 11.65
N SER A 9 -7.01 12.95 12.81
CA SER A 9 -6.90 13.69 14.06
C SER A 9 -5.45 14.08 14.34
N PRO A 10 -5.16 15.34 14.68
CA PRO A 10 -3.82 15.77 15.06
C PRO A 10 -3.33 15.14 16.38
N TYR A 11 -4.24 14.60 17.18
CA TYR A 11 -3.91 13.94 18.45
C TYR A 11 -3.58 12.45 18.30
N SER A 12 -3.78 11.87 17.10
CA SER A 12 -3.43 10.48 16.83
C SER A 12 -1.91 10.34 16.63
N PHE A 13 -1.40 9.13 16.83
CA PHE A 13 0.02 8.82 16.58
C PHE A 13 0.42 9.15 15.15
N GLN A 14 1.37 10.07 14.99
CA GLN A 14 1.80 10.60 13.68
C GLN A 14 2.96 9.82 13.04
N GLY A 15 3.42 8.76 13.69
CA GLY A 15 4.64 8.04 13.33
C GLY A 15 5.86 8.50 14.13
N LEU A 16 6.96 7.80 13.96
CA LEU A 16 8.24 8.11 14.64
C LEU A 16 9.16 9.01 13.80
N GLY A 17 8.80 9.31 12.55
CA GLY A 17 9.66 10.10 11.65
C GLY A 17 11.03 9.47 11.42
N LEU A 18 12.08 10.27 11.43
CA LEU A 18 13.46 9.81 11.20
C LEU A 18 13.91 8.66 12.14
N PRO A 19 13.64 8.65 13.45
CA PRO A 19 13.87 7.47 14.28
C PRO A 19 13.20 6.20 13.74
N GLY A 20 11.98 6.30 13.24
CA GLY A 20 11.27 5.19 12.59
C GLY A 20 11.98 4.69 11.33
N LEU A 21 12.47 5.59 10.48
CA LEU A 21 13.26 5.23 9.29
C LEU A 21 14.55 4.48 9.67
N LYS A 22 15.26 4.92 10.71
CA LYS A 22 16.45 4.25 11.21
C LYS A 22 16.16 2.83 11.72
N ILE A 23 15.04 2.63 12.42
CA ILE A 23 14.59 1.29 12.86
C ILE A 23 14.31 0.40 11.63
N LEU A 24 13.60 0.90 10.63
CA LEU A 24 13.33 0.16 9.40
C LEU A 24 14.63 -0.22 8.68
N ALA A 25 15.61 0.68 8.62
CA ALA A 25 16.91 0.38 8.04
C ALA A 25 17.68 -0.72 8.79
N GLN A 26 17.56 -0.76 10.13
CA GLN A 26 18.13 -1.86 10.94
C GLN A 26 17.44 -3.20 10.61
N VAL A 27 16.11 -3.21 10.46
CA VAL A 27 15.35 -4.39 10.05
C VAL A 27 15.82 -4.87 8.67
N ARG A 28 15.97 -3.96 7.69
CA ARG A 28 16.53 -4.30 6.37
C ARG A 28 17.90 -4.96 6.49
N LYS A 29 18.80 -4.36 7.26
CA LYS A 29 20.17 -4.88 7.45
C LYS A 29 20.18 -6.28 8.09
N HIS A 30 19.27 -6.53 9.03
CA HIS A 30 19.23 -7.79 9.78
C HIS A 30 18.53 -8.93 9.03
N TYR A 31 17.42 -8.63 8.35
CA TYR A 31 16.55 -9.63 7.73
C TYR A 31 16.59 -9.64 6.19
N GLY A 32 17.23 -8.67 5.55
CA GLY A 32 17.27 -8.58 4.09
C GLY A 32 15.98 -8.10 3.43
N PHE A 33 14.99 -7.60 4.19
CA PHE A 33 13.73 -7.12 3.64
C PHE A 33 13.85 -5.73 3.02
N GLY A 34 13.24 -5.53 1.86
CA GLY A 34 13.04 -4.19 1.29
C GLY A 34 12.13 -3.34 2.17
N ILE A 35 12.42 -2.05 2.24
CA ILE A 35 11.65 -1.08 3.03
C ILE A 35 10.73 -0.29 2.13
N VAL A 36 9.42 -0.36 2.40
CA VAL A 36 8.40 0.52 1.84
C VAL A 36 7.85 1.38 2.96
N THR A 37 7.89 2.70 2.81
CA THR A 37 7.32 3.62 3.80
C THR A 37 6.76 4.87 3.15
N GLU A 38 5.78 5.50 3.81
CA GLU A 38 5.02 6.62 3.26
C GLU A 38 5.76 7.95 3.45
N ALA A 39 5.79 8.77 2.39
CA ALA A 39 6.07 10.19 2.45
C ALA A 39 4.75 10.97 2.46
N ILE A 40 4.66 12.01 3.29
CA ILE A 40 3.43 12.80 3.48
C ILE A 40 3.53 14.22 2.90
N ASP A 41 4.74 14.70 2.68
CA ASP A 41 5.11 15.99 2.10
C ASP A 41 6.50 15.91 1.44
N ASN A 42 6.96 17.01 0.86
CA ASN A 42 8.26 17.05 0.18
C ASN A 42 9.45 16.84 1.15
N GLU A 43 9.37 17.36 2.37
CA GLU A 43 10.43 17.23 3.38
C GLU A 43 10.58 15.77 3.85
N SER A 44 9.47 15.11 4.17
CA SER A 44 9.49 13.70 4.52
C SER A 44 9.89 12.81 3.34
N LEU A 45 9.60 13.22 2.09
CA LEU A 45 10.00 12.47 0.92
C LEU A 45 11.52 12.45 0.76
N ASP A 46 12.22 13.56 1.03
CA ASP A 46 13.68 13.60 0.98
C ASP A 46 14.29 12.56 1.94
N LEU A 47 13.77 12.47 3.17
CA LEU A 47 14.19 11.47 4.15
C LEU A 47 13.80 10.06 3.73
N VAL A 48 12.59 9.86 3.23
CA VAL A 48 12.12 8.54 2.77
C VAL A 48 12.96 8.05 1.59
N GLU A 49 13.31 8.91 0.63
CA GLU A 49 14.18 8.55 -0.50
C GLU A 49 15.56 8.07 -0.05
N GLU A 50 16.13 8.69 1.00
CA GLU A 50 17.43 8.28 1.56
C GLU A 50 17.35 6.88 2.22
N TRP A 51 16.31 6.63 3.01
CA TRP A 51 16.26 5.46 3.92
C TRP A 51 15.46 4.28 3.39
N ALA A 52 14.50 4.48 2.50
CA ALA A 52 13.62 3.42 1.98
C ALA A 52 14.11 2.87 0.64
N ASP A 53 13.58 1.72 0.27
CA ASP A 53 13.78 1.09 -1.05
C ASP A 53 12.64 1.44 -2.01
N VAL A 54 11.44 1.70 -1.49
CA VAL A 54 10.26 2.14 -2.23
C VAL A 54 9.58 3.29 -1.47
N ILE A 55 9.27 4.37 -2.18
CA ILE A 55 8.51 5.51 -1.66
C ILE A 55 7.03 5.21 -1.80
N GLN A 56 6.28 5.21 -0.70
CA GLN A 56 4.83 5.12 -0.76
C GLN A 56 4.20 6.51 -0.76
N ILE A 57 3.27 6.74 -1.68
CA ILE A 57 2.36 7.90 -1.67
C ILE A 57 0.99 7.41 -1.24
N GLY A 58 0.54 7.89 -0.09
CA GLY A 58 -0.73 7.49 0.51
C GLY A 58 -1.95 8.02 -0.26
N ALA A 59 -3.10 7.36 -0.05
CA ALA A 59 -4.35 7.69 -0.74
C ALA A 59 -4.79 9.16 -0.56
N ARG A 60 -4.49 9.77 0.59
CA ARG A 60 -4.81 11.19 0.85
C ARG A 60 -3.97 12.15 0.01
N ASN A 61 -2.81 11.69 -0.46
CA ASN A 61 -1.85 12.46 -1.27
C ASN A 61 -1.89 12.10 -2.76
N MET A 62 -2.84 11.28 -3.21
CA MET A 62 -2.95 10.91 -4.63
C MET A 62 -3.13 12.14 -5.54
N GLN A 63 -3.75 13.20 -5.06
CA GLN A 63 -3.94 14.46 -5.78
C GLN A 63 -3.00 15.59 -5.31
N ASN A 64 -2.01 15.28 -4.50
CA ASN A 64 -0.95 16.22 -4.15
C ASN A 64 0.08 16.25 -5.28
N PHE A 65 -0.23 16.98 -6.35
CA PHE A 65 0.58 16.99 -7.57
C PHE A 65 2.00 17.51 -7.36
N SER A 66 2.22 18.38 -6.36
CA SER A 66 3.56 18.81 -5.97
C SER A 66 4.39 17.65 -5.44
N LEU A 67 3.80 16.83 -4.55
CA LEU A 67 4.43 15.63 -4.00
C LEU A 67 4.64 14.56 -5.08
N LEU A 68 3.66 14.38 -5.99
CA LEU A 68 3.80 13.43 -7.10
C LEU A 68 4.96 13.80 -8.04
N LYS A 69 5.09 15.08 -8.40
CA LYS A 69 6.22 15.56 -9.20
C LYS A 69 7.55 15.38 -8.47
N ARG A 70 7.61 15.66 -7.16
CA ARG A 70 8.83 15.42 -6.38
C ARG A 70 9.17 13.92 -6.33
N ALA A 71 8.18 13.03 -6.16
CA ALA A 71 8.36 11.58 -6.22
C ALA A 71 8.82 11.11 -7.62
N GLY A 72 8.34 11.77 -8.68
CA GLY A 72 8.76 11.52 -10.05
C GLY A 72 10.22 11.85 -10.35
N ARG A 73 10.83 12.74 -9.56
CA ARG A 73 12.27 13.05 -9.65
C ARG A 73 13.16 12.17 -8.78
N ALA A 74 12.52 11.34 -7.93
CA ALA A 74 13.25 10.43 -7.08
C ALA A 74 13.81 9.23 -7.87
N LYS A 75 14.93 8.68 -7.38
CA LYS A 75 15.57 7.49 -7.98
C LYS A 75 14.97 6.16 -7.49
N LYS A 76 14.04 6.21 -6.55
CA LYS A 76 13.40 5.03 -5.95
C LYS A 76 12.06 4.74 -6.61
N PRO A 77 11.66 3.46 -6.72
CA PRO A 77 10.30 3.11 -7.12
C PRO A 77 9.24 3.77 -6.25
N VAL A 78 8.07 4.04 -6.84
CA VAL A 78 6.93 4.67 -6.16
C VAL A 78 5.76 3.71 -6.10
N LEU A 79 5.22 3.49 -4.90
CA LEU A 79 3.94 2.82 -4.65
C LEU A 79 2.86 3.87 -4.44
N LEU A 80 1.99 4.05 -5.44
CA LEU A 80 0.90 5.02 -5.42
C LEU A 80 -0.41 4.35 -4.98
N LYS A 81 -0.99 4.79 -3.86
CA LYS A 81 -2.28 4.29 -3.35
C LYS A 81 -3.44 5.11 -3.91
N ARG A 82 -4.49 4.41 -4.41
CA ARG A 82 -5.70 5.03 -4.95
C ARG A 82 -6.40 5.90 -3.91
N GLY A 83 -6.82 7.10 -4.31
CA GLY A 83 -7.65 7.99 -3.50
C GLY A 83 -9.03 7.38 -3.23
N MET A 84 -9.59 7.68 -2.05
CA MET A 84 -10.83 7.05 -1.58
C MET A 84 -12.08 7.42 -2.38
N SER A 85 -12.00 8.43 -3.23
CA SER A 85 -13.09 8.87 -4.13
C SER A 85 -12.62 8.98 -5.59
N ALA A 86 -11.44 8.41 -5.89
CA ALA A 86 -10.81 8.53 -7.20
C ALA A 86 -11.41 7.53 -8.20
N THR A 87 -11.71 8.03 -9.39
CA THR A 87 -11.99 7.19 -10.55
C THR A 87 -10.74 6.45 -11.01
N LEU A 88 -10.88 5.48 -11.90
CA LEU A 88 -9.73 4.81 -12.52
C LEU A 88 -8.88 5.80 -13.34
N ASP A 89 -9.51 6.71 -14.07
CA ASP A 89 -8.79 7.70 -14.88
C ASP A 89 -7.95 8.64 -14.02
N GLU A 90 -8.51 9.17 -12.95
CA GLU A 90 -7.77 10.00 -11.99
C GLU A 90 -6.60 9.26 -11.37
N PHE A 91 -6.77 7.97 -11.07
CA PHE A 91 -5.72 7.13 -10.51
C PHE A 91 -4.56 6.91 -11.49
N LEU A 92 -4.88 6.61 -12.76
CA LEU A 92 -3.87 6.47 -13.81
C LEU A 92 -3.19 7.80 -14.13
N MET A 93 -3.94 8.92 -14.16
CA MET A 93 -3.35 10.25 -14.37
C MET A 93 -2.44 10.67 -13.21
N ALA A 94 -2.74 10.27 -11.96
CA ALA A 94 -1.84 10.49 -10.84
C ALA A 94 -0.50 9.72 -11.01
N ALA A 95 -0.53 8.51 -11.57
CA ALA A 95 0.69 7.79 -11.94
C ALA A 95 1.46 8.50 -13.08
N GLU A 96 0.74 9.05 -14.07
CA GLU A 96 1.35 9.84 -15.14
C GLU A 96 2.09 11.08 -14.61
N TYR A 97 1.60 11.74 -13.56
CA TYR A 97 2.31 12.84 -12.91
C TYR A 97 3.68 12.42 -12.38
N VAL A 98 3.80 11.19 -11.87
CA VAL A 98 5.10 10.65 -11.42
C VAL A 98 5.98 10.34 -12.63
N MET A 99 5.43 9.65 -13.64
CA MET A 99 6.18 9.20 -14.82
C MET A 99 6.63 10.38 -15.70
N SER A 100 5.84 11.45 -15.78
CA SER A 100 6.19 12.65 -16.56
C SER A 100 7.43 13.41 -16.06
N GLU A 101 7.82 13.17 -14.80
CA GLU A 101 9.06 13.73 -14.22
C GLU A 101 10.27 12.77 -14.36
N GLY A 102 10.09 11.61 -15.03
CA GLY A 102 11.16 10.68 -15.40
C GLY A 102 11.22 9.38 -14.58
N ASN A 103 10.39 9.19 -13.57
CA ASN A 103 10.37 7.96 -12.78
C ASN A 103 9.28 7.00 -13.30
N TYR A 104 9.68 6.04 -14.12
CA TYR A 104 8.78 5.02 -14.68
C TYR A 104 8.59 3.80 -13.77
N ASN A 105 9.27 3.73 -12.62
CA ASN A 105 9.15 2.64 -11.66
C ASN A 105 7.97 2.89 -10.72
N VAL A 106 6.76 2.82 -11.23
CA VAL A 106 5.52 3.08 -10.49
C VAL A 106 4.74 1.79 -10.33
N MET A 107 4.27 1.53 -9.11
CA MET A 107 3.31 0.49 -8.78
C MET A 107 2.03 1.13 -8.25
N LEU A 108 0.89 0.59 -8.63
CA LEU A 108 -0.43 1.02 -8.17
C LEU A 108 -0.88 0.19 -6.97
N CYS A 109 -1.73 0.75 -6.10
CA CYS A 109 -2.32 0.01 -4.98
C CYS A 109 -3.78 0.40 -4.78
N GLU A 110 -4.69 -0.55 -5.05
CA GLU A 110 -6.09 -0.46 -4.66
C GLU A 110 -6.20 -0.65 -3.14
N ARG A 111 -6.91 0.25 -2.45
CA ARG A 111 -7.07 0.25 -0.99
C ARG A 111 -8.48 0.59 -0.51
N GLY A 112 -9.45 0.46 -1.40
CA GLY A 112 -10.85 0.73 -1.14
C GLY A 112 -11.28 2.16 -1.43
N VAL A 113 -12.48 2.28 -1.94
CA VAL A 113 -13.15 3.54 -2.25
C VAL A 113 -14.35 3.73 -1.33
N ARG A 114 -14.73 4.98 -1.05
CA ARG A 114 -15.93 5.30 -0.29
C ARG A 114 -17.17 5.05 -1.12
N THR A 115 -18.09 4.31 -0.54
CA THR A 115 -19.41 4.05 -1.10
C THR A 115 -20.46 4.21 0.00
N PHE A 116 -21.70 3.93 -0.30
CA PHE A 116 -22.79 3.88 0.67
C PHE A 116 -22.75 2.63 1.59
N SER A 117 -21.83 1.70 1.35
CA SER A 117 -21.68 0.47 2.14
C SER A 117 -21.14 0.78 3.54
N ASP A 118 -21.83 0.32 4.59
CA ASP A 118 -21.55 0.63 6.00
C ASP A 118 -20.91 -0.51 6.79
N PHE A 119 -20.85 -1.71 6.22
CA PHE A 119 -20.29 -2.91 6.87
C PHE A 119 -18.76 -3.04 6.77
N SER A 120 -18.11 -2.13 6.08
CA SER A 120 -16.66 -2.00 5.95
C SER A 120 -16.25 -0.53 6.00
N ARG A 121 -14.98 -0.27 6.28
CA ARG A 121 -14.42 1.10 6.26
C ARG A 121 -14.52 1.72 4.87
N ASN A 122 -14.22 0.95 3.84
CA ASN A 122 -14.38 1.28 2.43
C ASN A 122 -14.84 0.03 1.68
N THR A 123 -15.27 0.19 0.45
CA THR A 123 -15.49 -0.92 -0.49
C THR A 123 -14.19 -1.20 -1.23
N LEU A 124 -13.64 -2.40 -1.05
CA LEU A 124 -12.47 -2.84 -1.80
C LEU A 124 -12.89 -3.17 -3.23
N ASP A 125 -12.44 -2.36 -4.18
CA ASP A 125 -12.81 -2.46 -5.60
C ASP A 125 -11.87 -3.42 -6.33
N LEU A 126 -12.17 -4.72 -6.27
CA LEU A 126 -11.38 -5.73 -6.97
C LEU A 126 -11.56 -5.68 -8.50
N ALA A 127 -12.66 -5.10 -9.00
CA ALA A 127 -12.89 -4.95 -10.42
C ALA A 127 -11.88 -3.98 -11.08
N VAL A 128 -11.27 -3.08 -10.31
CA VAL A 128 -10.23 -2.19 -10.81
C VAL A 128 -8.98 -2.93 -11.26
N VAL A 129 -8.68 -4.12 -10.71
CA VAL A 129 -7.48 -4.89 -11.06
C VAL A 129 -7.44 -5.25 -12.54
N PRO A 130 -8.42 -5.98 -13.11
CA PRO A 130 -8.44 -6.28 -14.55
C PRO A 130 -8.61 -5.01 -15.41
N ALA A 131 -9.27 -3.96 -14.89
CA ALA A 131 -9.41 -2.69 -15.62
C ALA A 131 -8.07 -1.97 -15.77
N VAL A 132 -7.23 -1.92 -14.73
CA VAL A 132 -5.85 -1.40 -14.79
C VAL A 132 -5.02 -2.22 -15.76
N LYS A 133 -5.03 -3.54 -15.64
CA LYS A 133 -4.24 -4.43 -16.52
C LYS A 133 -4.61 -4.32 -18.00
N LYS A 134 -5.85 -3.95 -18.31
CA LYS A 134 -6.29 -3.69 -19.70
C LYS A 134 -5.78 -2.35 -20.22
N ARG A 135 -5.57 -1.34 -19.35
CA ARG A 135 -5.31 0.05 -19.73
C ARG A 135 -3.87 0.49 -19.48
N SER A 136 -3.11 -0.24 -18.65
CA SER A 136 -1.77 0.14 -18.24
C SER A 136 -0.87 -1.08 -18.11
N HIS A 137 0.44 -0.87 -18.26
CA HIS A 137 1.49 -1.86 -17.99
C HIS A 137 1.91 -1.87 -16.52
N LEU A 138 1.43 -0.92 -15.71
CA LEU A 138 1.85 -0.76 -14.32
C LEU A 138 1.34 -1.94 -13.47
N PRO A 139 2.17 -2.50 -12.58
CA PRO A 139 1.71 -3.50 -11.64
C PRO A 139 0.72 -2.89 -10.65
N ILE A 140 -0.28 -3.70 -10.27
CA ILE A 140 -1.31 -3.31 -9.30
C ILE A 140 -1.33 -4.24 -8.11
N LEU A 141 -1.11 -3.66 -6.93
CA LEU A 141 -1.25 -4.31 -5.63
C LEU A 141 -2.66 -4.05 -5.07
N VAL A 142 -3.06 -4.89 -4.12
CA VAL A 142 -4.32 -4.72 -3.37
C VAL A 142 -4.03 -4.69 -1.87
N ASP A 143 -4.66 -3.76 -1.16
CA ASP A 143 -4.57 -3.56 0.29
C ASP A 143 -5.92 -3.84 0.96
N PRO A 144 -6.22 -5.09 1.32
CA PRO A 144 -7.48 -5.45 1.96
C PRO A 144 -7.58 -4.95 3.40
N SER A 145 -6.45 -4.72 4.07
CA SER A 145 -6.40 -4.22 5.45
C SER A 145 -6.98 -2.81 5.54
N HIS A 146 -6.45 -1.86 4.78
CA HIS A 146 -6.98 -0.50 4.72
C HIS A 146 -8.29 -0.41 3.95
N GLY A 147 -8.50 -1.30 2.97
CA GLY A 147 -9.75 -1.39 2.22
C GLY A 147 -10.93 -1.66 3.12
N THR A 148 -10.84 -2.64 3.99
CA THR A 148 -11.97 -3.05 4.83
C THR A 148 -11.96 -2.49 6.24
N GLY A 149 -10.76 -2.24 6.81
CA GLY A 149 -10.60 -1.82 8.20
C GLY A 149 -10.99 -2.90 9.24
N LYS A 150 -11.17 -4.15 8.81
CA LYS A 150 -11.64 -5.27 9.64
C LYS A 150 -10.81 -6.52 9.42
N ARG A 151 -10.16 -7.04 10.48
CA ARG A 151 -9.26 -8.19 10.46
C ARG A 151 -9.86 -9.42 9.80
N HIS A 152 -11.10 -9.82 10.16
CA HIS A 152 -11.75 -11.02 9.63
C HIS A 152 -12.03 -10.99 8.12
N LYS A 153 -11.90 -9.82 7.49
CA LYS A 153 -12.07 -9.64 6.03
C LYS A 153 -10.74 -9.68 5.27
N VAL A 154 -9.61 -9.61 5.95
CA VAL A 154 -8.30 -9.51 5.30
C VAL A 154 -7.98 -10.78 4.51
N LEU A 155 -8.05 -11.96 5.14
CA LEU A 155 -7.75 -13.23 4.48
C LEU A 155 -8.66 -13.50 3.27
N PRO A 156 -10.00 -13.49 3.39
CA PRO A 156 -10.88 -13.79 2.26
C PRO A 156 -10.70 -12.81 1.09
N LEU A 157 -10.48 -11.51 1.37
CA LEU A 157 -10.29 -10.54 0.30
C LEU A 157 -8.87 -10.54 -0.28
N SER A 158 -7.87 -10.99 0.47
CA SER A 158 -6.54 -11.28 -0.07
C SER A 158 -6.59 -12.41 -1.10
N ARG A 159 -7.29 -13.51 -0.78
CA ARG A 159 -7.52 -14.63 -1.71
C ARG A 159 -8.22 -14.16 -2.99
N ALA A 160 -9.30 -13.40 -2.85
CA ALA A 160 -10.03 -12.84 -3.98
C ALA A 160 -9.16 -11.89 -4.82
N ALA A 161 -8.31 -11.08 -4.19
CA ALA A 161 -7.38 -10.18 -4.88
C ALA A 161 -6.35 -10.95 -5.73
N VAL A 162 -5.80 -12.04 -5.20
CA VAL A 162 -4.89 -12.91 -5.98
C VAL A 162 -5.65 -13.60 -7.12
N ALA A 163 -6.87 -14.11 -6.85
CA ALA A 163 -7.69 -14.77 -7.84
C ALA A 163 -8.09 -13.85 -9.01
N VAL A 164 -8.33 -12.57 -8.76
CA VAL A 164 -8.62 -11.59 -9.81
C VAL A 164 -7.36 -11.12 -10.57
N GLY A 165 -6.18 -11.51 -10.10
CA GLY A 165 -4.90 -11.32 -10.79
C GLY A 165 -4.09 -10.10 -10.35
N CYS A 166 -4.19 -9.63 -9.10
CA CYS A 166 -3.29 -8.58 -8.60
C CYS A 166 -1.83 -9.03 -8.62
N ASP A 167 -0.89 -8.08 -8.64
CA ASP A 167 0.55 -8.36 -8.70
C ASP A 167 1.19 -8.44 -7.32
N GLY A 168 0.46 -8.08 -6.26
CA GLY A 168 0.91 -8.18 -4.89
C GLY A 168 -0.18 -7.79 -3.90
N LEU A 169 0.12 -8.02 -2.63
CA LEU A 169 -0.75 -7.68 -1.51
C LEU A 169 -0.02 -6.76 -0.54
N LEU A 170 -0.74 -5.83 0.06
CA LEU A 170 -0.30 -5.03 1.18
C LEU A 170 -1.17 -5.37 2.39
N VAL A 171 -0.59 -5.99 3.43
CA VAL A 171 -1.32 -6.51 4.57
C VAL A 171 -0.71 -6.00 5.87
N GLU A 172 -1.56 -5.52 6.78
CA GLU A 172 -1.16 -5.12 8.13
C GLU A 172 -1.03 -6.37 9.01
N VAL A 173 0.15 -6.56 9.61
CA VAL A 173 0.45 -7.67 10.52
C VAL A 173 0.95 -7.12 11.84
N HIS A 174 0.41 -7.60 12.96
CA HIS A 174 0.87 -7.21 14.29
C HIS A 174 0.78 -8.38 15.26
N HIS A 175 1.81 -8.59 16.10
CA HIS A 175 1.84 -9.69 17.08
C HIS A 175 0.85 -9.52 18.24
N GLN A 176 0.43 -8.28 18.52
CA GLN A 176 -0.58 -7.90 19.53
C GLN A 176 -1.44 -6.75 18.98
N PRO A 177 -2.41 -7.04 18.09
CA PRO A 177 -3.19 -6.00 17.40
C PRO A 177 -3.90 -5.02 18.33
N GLU A 178 -4.32 -5.49 19.52
CA GLU A 178 -4.98 -4.68 20.54
C GLU A 178 -4.05 -3.62 21.17
N LYS A 179 -2.74 -3.78 21.05
CA LYS A 179 -1.70 -2.84 21.53
C LYS A 179 -1.07 -2.01 20.42
N ALA A 180 -1.52 -2.19 19.19
CA ALA A 180 -0.98 -1.43 18.07
C ALA A 180 -1.26 0.07 18.22
N LEU A 181 -0.25 0.91 17.99
CA LEU A 181 -0.37 2.37 18.05
C LEU A 181 -1.27 2.92 16.93
N SER A 182 -1.44 2.14 15.84
CA SER A 182 -2.36 2.43 14.74
C SER A 182 -2.81 1.14 14.07
N ASP A 183 -3.99 1.18 13.44
CA ASP A 183 -4.49 0.16 12.52
C ASP A 183 -4.66 -1.26 13.11
N GLY A 184 -4.71 -1.40 14.44
CA GLY A 184 -4.84 -2.69 15.14
C GLY A 184 -6.09 -3.48 14.76
N MET A 185 -7.23 -2.80 14.54
CA MET A 185 -8.51 -3.44 14.17
C MET A 185 -8.46 -4.21 12.85
N GLN A 186 -7.55 -3.88 11.97
CA GLN A 186 -7.37 -4.47 10.64
C GLN A 186 -6.12 -5.34 10.53
N SER A 187 -5.28 -5.36 11.57
CA SER A 187 -4.05 -6.15 11.58
C SER A 187 -4.33 -7.62 11.87
N ILE A 188 -3.77 -8.50 11.05
CA ILE A 188 -3.79 -9.94 11.27
C ILE A 188 -2.63 -10.37 12.17
N LEU A 189 -2.73 -11.56 12.77
CA LEU A 189 -1.63 -12.16 13.53
C LEU A 189 -0.58 -12.78 12.61
N PRO A 190 0.68 -12.96 13.07
CA PRO A 190 1.71 -13.66 12.30
C PRO A 190 1.30 -15.08 11.86
N ALA A 191 0.54 -15.82 12.68
CA ALA A 191 0.02 -17.14 12.33
C ALA A 191 -0.99 -17.07 11.17
N GLU A 192 -1.89 -16.08 11.18
CA GLU A 192 -2.84 -15.85 10.08
C GLU A 192 -2.11 -15.41 8.79
N PHE A 193 -1.02 -14.65 8.92
CA PHE A 193 -0.20 -14.29 7.76
C PHE A 193 0.48 -15.52 7.15
N ALA A 194 1.01 -16.44 7.98
CA ALA A 194 1.60 -17.69 7.49
C ALA A 194 0.56 -18.60 6.81
N GLU A 195 -0.68 -18.62 7.31
CA GLU A 195 -1.80 -19.30 6.63
C GLU A 195 -2.09 -18.65 5.28
N LEU A 196 -2.23 -17.34 5.25
CA LEU A 196 -2.46 -16.58 4.03
C LEU A 196 -1.40 -16.87 2.97
N GLN A 197 -0.12 -16.89 3.35
CA GLN A 197 0.97 -17.19 2.41
C GLN A 197 0.81 -18.55 1.73
N ARG A 198 0.43 -19.60 2.48
CA ARG A 198 0.18 -20.93 1.92
C ARG A 198 -0.98 -20.93 0.93
N GLU A 199 -2.08 -20.25 1.29
CA GLU A 199 -3.29 -20.19 0.46
C GLU A 199 -3.10 -19.41 -0.84
N ILE A 200 -2.43 -18.25 -0.78
CA ILE A 200 -2.18 -17.45 -1.99
C ILE A 200 -1.22 -18.16 -2.96
N GLN A 201 -0.27 -18.97 -2.46
CA GLN A 201 0.58 -19.82 -3.30
C GLN A 201 -0.28 -20.81 -4.09
N GLN A 202 -1.23 -21.49 -3.48
CA GLN A 202 -2.12 -22.43 -4.15
C GLN A 202 -3.00 -21.74 -5.20
N ILE A 203 -3.57 -20.58 -4.86
CA ILE A 203 -4.40 -19.80 -5.81
C ILE A 203 -3.54 -19.32 -6.99
N ALA A 204 -2.32 -18.83 -6.74
CA ALA A 204 -1.42 -18.37 -7.78
C ALA A 204 -1.03 -19.50 -8.74
N GLN A 205 -0.82 -20.72 -8.25
CA GLN A 205 -0.55 -21.90 -9.08
C GLN A 205 -1.68 -22.18 -10.08
N VAL A 206 -2.94 -22.08 -9.65
CA VAL A 206 -4.11 -22.23 -10.53
C VAL A 206 -4.11 -21.19 -11.67
N LEU A 207 -3.53 -20.03 -11.41
CA LEU A 207 -3.41 -18.93 -12.38
C LEU A 207 -2.08 -18.97 -13.16
N HIS A 208 -1.30 -20.05 -13.04
CA HIS A 208 0.04 -20.17 -13.61
C HIS A 208 0.99 -19.02 -13.22
N ARG A 209 0.89 -18.54 -11.97
CA ARG A 209 1.71 -17.48 -11.40
C ARG A 209 2.51 -18.01 -10.21
N HIS A 210 3.62 -17.35 -9.92
CA HIS A 210 4.48 -17.67 -8.77
C HIS A 210 4.37 -16.58 -7.71
N VAL A 211 4.45 -16.97 -6.43
CA VAL A 211 4.58 -16.07 -5.29
C VAL A 211 6.00 -16.19 -4.77
N ASN A 212 6.72 -15.07 -4.77
CA ASN A 212 8.09 -14.99 -4.25
C ASN A 212 8.09 -14.62 -2.76
#